data_554708e4e3159e31b8b9c0d5ac36e8c1
#
_entry.id   554708e4e3159e31b8b9c0d5ac36e8c1
#
_cell.length_a   1.000
_cell.length_b   1.000
_cell.length_c   1.000
_cell.angle_alpha   90.00
_cell.angle_beta   90.00
_cell.angle_gamma   90.00
#
_symmetry.space_group_name_H-M   'P 1'
#
loop_
_entity.id
_entity.type
_entity.pdbx_description
1 polymer ?
#
loop_
_entity_poly.entity_id
_entity_poly.type
_entity_poly.pdbx_seq_one_letter_code
_entity_poly.pdbx_strand_id
1 'polypeptide(L)'
;MKKILYMMCGAPASGKTYFAKHTLIKDDSWAYISRDEVRFSIISDNDEYFSKEKQVFRAFTNEINKNLQDDNITYVIADATHLNWASRLKLMKAITEPVDIIPVVIKTDYKTVCEQNNKRTGRTHLPEDALRNMFKRFTDPCDDLYHYPAIMYVDREKKIEPAK
;
A
#
# COMPACT_ATOMS: atom_id res chain seq x y z
N MET A 1 5.98 -22.94 7.78
CA MET A 1 6.55 -21.62 8.07
C MET A 1 5.44 -20.57 8.01
N LYS A 2 5.36 -19.71 9.00
CA LYS A 2 4.33 -18.67 9.06
C LYS A 2 4.57 -17.64 7.94
N LYS A 3 3.52 -17.31 7.20
CA LYS A 3 3.59 -16.33 6.11
C LYS A 3 3.56 -14.90 6.66
N ILE A 4 4.06 -13.97 5.89
CA ILE A 4 4.08 -12.55 6.24
C ILE A 4 3.34 -11.74 5.18
N LEU A 5 2.44 -10.88 5.63
CA LEU A 5 1.77 -9.88 4.82
C LEU A 5 2.36 -8.51 5.15
N TYR A 6 3.07 -7.93 4.20
CA TYR A 6 3.52 -6.55 4.28
C TYR A 6 2.42 -5.62 3.79
N MET A 7 1.91 -4.81 4.68
CA MET A 7 0.85 -3.84 4.42
C MET A 7 1.47 -2.46 4.20
N MET A 8 1.53 -2.03 2.94
CA MET A 8 2.09 -0.71 2.62
C MET A 8 1.17 0.39 3.16
N CYS A 9 1.74 1.39 3.80
CA CYS A 9 1.02 2.51 4.41
C CYS A 9 1.67 3.83 4.01
N GLY A 10 0.89 4.74 3.47
CA GLY A 10 1.36 6.06 3.10
C GLY A 10 0.46 6.75 2.08
N ALA A 11 0.60 8.06 1.96
CA ALA A 11 -0.16 8.85 1.00
C ALA A 11 0.07 8.39 -0.45
N PRO A 12 -0.86 8.66 -1.36
CA PRO A 12 -0.60 8.49 -2.78
C PRO A 12 0.67 9.25 -3.20
N ALA A 13 1.40 8.74 -4.16
CA ALA A 13 2.65 9.34 -4.66
C ALA A 13 3.79 9.44 -3.61
N SER A 14 3.72 8.73 -2.51
CA SER A 14 4.78 8.71 -1.49
C SER A 14 5.96 7.80 -1.82
N GLY A 15 5.85 6.96 -2.85
CA GLY A 15 6.90 6.03 -3.26
C GLY A 15 6.75 4.61 -2.75
N LYS A 16 5.55 4.22 -2.29
CA LYS A 16 5.26 2.86 -1.80
C LYS A 16 5.58 1.78 -2.84
N THR A 17 5.07 1.93 -4.04
CA THR A 17 5.25 0.98 -5.14
C THR A 17 6.73 0.81 -5.48
N TYR A 18 7.46 1.90 -5.58
CA TYR A 18 8.90 1.87 -5.84
C TYR A 18 9.65 1.09 -4.75
N PHE A 19 9.38 1.39 -3.49
CA PHE A 19 10.02 0.69 -2.38
C PHE A 19 9.67 -0.80 -2.36
N ALA A 20 8.41 -1.15 -2.58
CA ALA A 20 7.97 -2.54 -2.63
C ALA A 20 8.70 -3.33 -3.71
N LYS A 21 8.74 -2.80 -4.93
CA LYS A 21 9.33 -3.48 -6.09
C LYS A 21 10.85 -3.52 -6.06
N HIS A 22 11.50 -2.48 -5.58
CA HIS A 22 12.96 -2.35 -5.64
C HIS A 22 13.70 -2.75 -4.36
N THR A 23 13.00 -2.79 -3.23
CA THR A 23 13.64 -3.05 -1.94
C THR A 23 13.12 -4.30 -1.24
N LEU A 24 11.78 -4.52 -1.24
CA LEU A 24 11.19 -5.65 -0.52
C LEU A 24 11.29 -6.97 -1.30
N ILE A 25 10.89 -7.00 -2.56
CA ILE A 25 10.84 -8.23 -3.35
C ILE A 25 12.27 -8.75 -3.58
N LYS A 26 12.52 -9.99 -3.18
CA LYS A 26 13.85 -10.63 -3.28
C LYS A 26 13.91 -11.77 -4.29
N ASP A 27 12.85 -12.55 -4.39
CA ASP A 27 12.79 -13.76 -5.19
C ASP A 27 11.35 -14.17 -5.50
N ASP A 28 11.16 -15.35 -6.05
CA ASP A 28 9.86 -15.88 -6.48
C ASP A 28 8.95 -16.30 -5.31
N SER A 29 9.43 -16.28 -4.06
CA SER A 29 8.59 -16.51 -2.88
C SER A 29 7.78 -15.29 -2.45
N TRP A 30 7.91 -14.18 -3.16
CA TRP A 30 7.21 -12.92 -2.93
C TRP A 30 6.10 -12.71 -3.95
N ALA A 31 4.92 -12.36 -3.48
CA ALA A 31 3.80 -11.92 -4.32
C ALA A 31 3.50 -10.44 -4.06
N TYR A 32 3.29 -9.69 -5.13
CA TYR A 32 2.98 -8.26 -5.07
C TYR A 32 1.57 -8.02 -5.61
N ILE A 33 0.69 -7.48 -4.78
CA ILE A 33 -0.69 -7.18 -5.14
C ILE A 33 -0.92 -5.68 -5.01
N SER A 34 -1.20 -5.01 -6.11
CA SER A 34 -1.49 -3.58 -6.16
C SER A 34 -2.99 -3.33 -6.28
N ARG A 35 -3.54 -2.56 -5.36
CA ARG A 35 -4.94 -2.15 -5.42
C ARG A 35 -5.24 -1.31 -6.68
N ASP A 36 -4.32 -0.46 -7.10
CA ASP A 36 -4.47 0.31 -8.33
C ASP A 36 -4.47 -0.56 -9.59
N GLU A 37 -3.58 -1.54 -9.68
CA GLU A 37 -3.59 -2.49 -10.80
C GLU A 37 -4.90 -3.29 -10.85
N VAL A 38 -5.40 -3.74 -9.71
CA VAL A 38 -6.72 -4.38 -9.60
C VAL A 38 -7.82 -3.42 -10.04
N ARG A 39 -7.79 -2.17 -9.58
CA ARG A 39 -8.78 -1.15 -9.97
C ARG A 39 -8.81 -0.96 -11.47
N PHE A 40 -7.66 -0.76 -12.10
CA PHE A 40 -7.60 -0.52 -13.55
C PHE A 40 -7.97 -1.73 -14.39
N SER A 41 -7.95 -2.93 -13.82
CA SER A 41 -8.50 -4.12 -14.48
C SER A 41 -10.03 -4.20 -14.44
N ILE A 42 -10.68 -3.47 -13.52
CA ILE A 42 -12.13 -3.50 -13.29
C ILE A 42 -12.84 -2.29 -13.91
N ILE A 43 -12.28 -1.09 -13.75
CA ILE A 43 -12.87 0.13 -14.28
C ILE A 43 -12.47 0.36 -15.73
N SER A 44 -13.39 0.93 -16.51
CA SER A 44 -13.10 1.40 -17.87
C SER A 44 -12.59 2.84 -17.89
N ASP A 45 -12.13 3.30 -19.06
CA ASP A 45 -11.61 4.66 -19.22
C ASP A 45 -12.64 5.76 -18.93
N ASN A 46 -13.93 5.44 -19.08
CA ASN A 46 -15.04 6.35 -18.83
C ASN A 46 -15.57 6.30 -17.39
N ASP A 47 -15.10 5.36 -16.58
CA ASP A 47 -15.52 5.25 -15.18
C ASP A 47 -14.75 6.22 -14.31
N GLU A 48 -15.42 6.76 -13.28
CA GLU A 48 -14.73 7.49 -12.22
C GLU A 48 -13.82 6.56 -11.43
N TYR A 49 -12.71 7.09 -10.94
CA TYR A 49 -11.65 6.33 -10.25
C TYR A 49 -12.19 5.47 -9.09
N PHE A 50 -13.09 6.01 -8.28
CA PHE A 50 -13.64 5.33 -7.11
C PHE A 50 -15.02 4.68 -7.35
N SER A 51 -15.49 4.60 -8.58
CA SER A 51 -16.88 4.18 -8.88
C SER A 51 -17.20 2.73 -8.51
N LYS A 52 -16.20 1.86 -8.45
CA LYS A 52 -16.37 0.42 -8.17
C LYS A 52 -15.54 -0.07 -6.98
N GLU A 53 -15.43 0.75 -5.95
CA GLU A 53 -14.55 0.47 -4.80
C GLU A 53 -14.86 -0.85 -4.06
N LYS A 54 -16.14 -1.22 -3.93
CA LYS A 54 -16.50 -2.51 -3.30
C LYS A 54 -15.97 -3.70 -4.10
N GLN A 55 -16.11 -3.65 -5.42
CA GLN A 55 -15.58 -4.67 -6.33
C GLN A 55 -14.06 -4.72 -6.29
N VAL A 56 -13.41 -3.56 -6.34
CA VAL A 56 -11.95 -3.42 -6.27
C VAL A 56 -11.42 -4.01 -4.97
N PHE A 57 -12.03 -3.66 -3.85
CA PHE A 57 -11.61 -4.17 -2.55
C PHE A 57 -11.76 -5.70 -2.46
N ARG A 58 -12.89 -6.23 -2.92
CA ARG A 58 -13.11 -7.69 -2.94
C ARG A 58 -12.08 -8.40 -3.80
N ALA A 59 -11.82 -7.93 -5.01
CA ALA A 59 -10.84 -8.53 -5.91
C ALA A 59 -9.42 -8.42 -5.35
N PHE A 60 -9.06 -7.29 -4.75
CA PHE A 60 -7.78 -7.06 -4.09
C PHE A 60 -7.55 -8.04 -2.94
N THR A 61 -8.50 -8.18 -2.04
CA THR A 61 -8.39 -9.09 -0.89
C THR A 61 -8.46 -10.57 -1.29
N ASN A 62 -9.24 -10.91 -2.31
CA ASN A 62 -9.26 -12.26 -2.85
C ASN A 62 -7.90 -12.65 -3.45
N GLU A 63 -7.25 -11.75 -4.17
CA GLU A 63 -5.92 -12.00 -4.73
C GLU A 63 -4.86 -12.17 -3.63
N ILE A 64 -4.93 -11.37 -2.56
CA ILE A 64 -4.07 -11.53 -1.39
C ILE A 64 -4.26 -12.91 -0.77
N ASN A 65 -5.50 -13.31 -0.48
CA ASN A 65 -5.80 -14.60 0.14
C ASN A 65 -5.37 -15.78 -0.74
N LYS A 66 -5.58 -15.68 -2.05
CA LYS A 66 -5.12 -16.69 -3.01
C LYS A 66 -3.61 -16.89 -2.93
N ASN A 67 -2.84 -15.83 -2.89
CA ASN A 67 -1.37 -15.93 -2.76
C ASN A 67 -0.94 -16.42 -1.38
N LEU A 68 -1.68 -16.08 -0.33
CA LEU A 68 -1.41 -16.62 1.02
C LEU A 68 -1.69 -18.13 1.11
N GLN A 69 -2.54 -18.68 0.26
CA GLN A 69 -2.81 -20.12 0.17
C GLN A 69 -1.80 -20.88 -0.69
N ASP A 70 -1.02 -20.19 -1.50
CA ASP A 70 -0.02 -20.82 -2.36
C ASP A 70 1.23 -21.20 -1.53
N ASP A 71 1.56 -22.48 -1.50
CA ASP A 71 2.69 -23.00 -0.73
C ASP A 71 4.05 -22.48 -1.22
N ASN A 72 4.14 -22.01 -2.45
CA ASN A 72 5.36 -21.42 -3.01
C ASN A 72 5.57 -19.95 -2.58
N ILE A 73 4.53 -19.31 -2.05
CA ILE A 73 4.58 -17.92 -1.62
C ILE A 73 4.74 -17.84 -0.10
N THR A 74 5.75 -17.15 0.37
CA THR A 74 6.01 -16.90 1.78
C THR A 74 5.65 -15.48 2.18
N TYR A 75 5.88 -14.51 1.28
CA TYR A 75 5.70 -13.09 1.54
C TYR A 75 4.71 -12.50 0.54
N VAL A 76 3.72 -11.79 1.06
CA VAL A 76 2.74 -11.07 0.23
C VAL A 76 2.81 -9.58 0.55
N ILE A 77 2.86 -8.75 -0.48
CA ILE A 77 2.80 -7.30 -0.34
C ILE A 77 1.42 -6.82 -0.78
N ALA A 78 0.71 -6.16 0.13
CA ALA A 78 -0.53 -5.45 -0.15
C ALA A 78 -0.22 -3.97 -0.35
N ASP A 79 -0.17 -3.53 -1.61
CA ASP A 79 0.13 -2.15 -1.97
C ASP A 79 -1.16 -1.35 -2.18
N ALA A 80 -1.50 -0.58 -1.18
CA ALA A 80 -2.55 0.43 -1.15
C ALA A 80 -2.13 1.51 -0.15
N THR A 81 -2.94 2.55 0.00
CA THR A 81 -2.59 3.66 0.91
C THR A 81 -2.68 3.28 2.38
N HIS A 82 -3.65 2.44 2.76
CA HIS A 82 -3.89 2.02 4.16
C HIS A 82 -3.69 3.18 5.16
N LEU A 83 -4.41 4.29 4.92
CA LEU A 83 -4.14 5.60 5.52
C LEU A 83 -4.37 5.66 7.02
N ASN A 84 -5.34 4.92 7.53
CA ASN A 84 -5.77 5.01 8.92
C ASN A 84 -6.18 3.65 9.48
N TRP A 85 -6.49 3.63 10.77
CA TRP A 85 -6.92 2.41 11.45
C TRP A 85 -8.11 1.74 10.78
N ALA A 86 -9.13 2.49 10.38
CA ALA A 86 -10.31 1.91 9.74
C ALA A 86 -9.97 1.16 8.45
N SER A 87 -9.11 1.72 7.61
CA SER A 87 -8.68 1.08 6.36
C SER A 87 -7.79 -0.15 6.60
N ARG A 88 -6.91 -0.08 7.58
CA ARG A 88 -6.05 -1.20 7.97
C ARG A 88 -6.86 -2.35 8.59
N LEU A 89 -7.78 -2.02 9.50
CA LEU A 89 -8.67 -3.00 10.11
C LEU A 89 -9.55 -3.70 9.05
N LYS A 90 -10.04 -2.96 8.09
CA LYS A 90 -10.85 -3.51 6.98
C LYS A 90 -10.07 -4.54 6.18
N LEU A 91 -8.79 -4.27 5.87
CA LEU A 91 -7.93 -5.25 5.22
C LEU A 91 -7.72 -6.48 6.11
N MET A 92 -7.35 -6.28 7.37
CA MET A 92 -7.06 -7.38 8.30
C MET A 92 -8.25 -8.32 8.48
N LYS A 93 -9.47 -7.78 8.56
CA LYS A 93 -10.70 -8.57 8.66
C LYS A 93 -10.99 -9.41 7.41
N ALA A 94 -10.49 -8.99 6.26
CA ALA A 94 -10.69 -9.70 4.99
C ALA A 94 -9.66 -10.81 4.75
N ILE A 95 -8.59 -10.87 5.56
CA ILE A 95 -7.56 -11.91 5.45
C ILE A 95 -8.06 -13.18 6.15
N THR A 96 -8.07 -14.29 5.42
CA THR A 96 -8.61 -15.57 5.89
C THR A 96 -7.54 -16.53 6.40
N GLU A 97 -6.28 -16.32 6.04
CA GLU A 97 -5.19 -17.20 6.40
C GLU A 97 -4.45 -16.70 7.64
N PRO A 98 -3.91 -17.60 8.48
CA PRO A 98 -3.01 -17.20 9.55
C PRO A 98 -1.75 -16.58 8.99
N VAL A 99 -1.49 -15.32 9.35
CA VAL A 99 -0.39 -14.54 8.79
C VAL A 99 0.09 -13.49 9.80
N ASP A 100 1.38 -13.21 9.81
CA ASP A 100 1.91 -12.03 10.49
C ASP A 100 1.77 -10.81 9.58
N ILE A 101 1.13 -9.77 10.07
CA ILE A 101 0.93 -8.52 9.34
C ILE A 101 1.97 -7.50 9.81
N ILE A 102 2.76 -7.00 8.88
CA ILE A 102 3.80 -5.99 9.14
C ILE A 102 3.47 -4.74 8.33
N PRO A 103 3.03 -3.66 8.97
CA PRO A 103 2.89 -2.38 8.28
C PRO A 103 4.25 -1.87 7.81
N VAL A 104 4.29 -1.35 6.58
CA VAL A 104 5.45 -0.67 6.00
C VAL A 104 5.05 0.78 5.75
N VAL A 105 5.52 1.67 6.60
CA VAL A 105 5.16 3.09 6.57
C VAL A 105 6.18 3.86 5.75
N ILE A 106 5.74 4.42 4.63
CA ILE A 106 6.58 5.29 3.80
C ILE A 106 6.31 6.74 4.18
N LYS A 107 7.27 7.36 4.86
CA LYS A 107 7.23 8.77 5.24
C LYS A 107 7.85 9.62 4.14
N THR A 108 7.04 10.46 3.52
CA THR A 108 7.47 11.41 2.50
C THR A 108 6.78 12.74 2.79
N ASP A 109 7.53 13.85 2.72
CA ASP A 109 6.96 15.16 2.98
C ASP A 109 5.94 15.55 1.90
N TYR A 110 5.02 16.45 2.26
CA TYR A 110 3.92 16.84 1.38
C TYR A 110 4.39 17.49 0.07
N LYS A 111 5.45 18.29 0.12
CA LYS A 111 6.03 18.91 -1.08
C LYS A 111 6.49 17.85 -2.08
N THR A 112 7.23 16.86 -1.62
CA THR A 112 7.70 15.75 -2.46
C THR A 112 6.54 14.94 -3.02
N VAL A 113 5.52 14.67 -2.21
CA VAL A 113 4.29 13.99 -2.65
C VAL A 113 3.61 14.76 -3.77
N CYS A 114 3.48 16.08 -3.64
CA CYS A 114 2.91 16.94 -4.69
C CYS A 114 3.75 16.90 -5.98
N GLU A 115 5.06 17.00 -5.86
CA GLU A 115 5.98 16.95 -7.00
C GLU A 115 5.87 15.61 -7.75
N GLN A 116 5.80 14.51 -7.02
CA GLN A 116 5.65 13.18 -7.60
C GLN A 116 4.27 12.97 -8.23
N ASN A 117 3.22 13.48 -7.60
CA ASN A 117 1.87 13.44 -8.18
C ASN A 117 1.81 14.23 -9.50
N ASN A 118 2.48 15.36 -9.58
CA ASN A 118 2.54 16.19 -10.79
C ASN A 118 3.27 15.51 -11.97
N LYS A 119 4.14 14.55 -11.70
CA LYS A 119 4.78 13.71 -12.72
C LYS A 119 3.88 12.58 -13.23
N ARG A 120 2.79 12.27 -12.55
CA ARG A 120 1.85 11.25 -12.96
C ARG A 120 0.98 11.77 -14.10
N THR A 121 0.56 10.86 -14.97
CA THR A 121 -0.30 11.14 -16.11
C THR A 121 -1.59 10.34 -16.04
N GLY A 122 -2.63 10.85 -16.71
CA GLY A 122 -3.92 10.17 -16.80
C GLY A 122 -4.58 9.98 -15.43
N ARG A 123 -5.20 8.82 -15.23
CA ARG A 123 -5.98 8.51 -14.03
C ARG A 123 -5.16 8.31 -12.75
N THR A 124 -3.85 8.15 -12.86
CA THR A 124 -2.97 8.04 -11.69
C THR A 124 -2.66 9.40 -11.06
N HIS A 125 -2.84 10.48 -11.81
CA HIS A 125 -2.74 11.85 -11.29
C HIS A 125 -3.99 12.19 -10.47
N LEU A 126 -3.82 12.55 -9.21
CA LEU A 126 -4.91 12.95 -8.33
C LEU A 126 -5.07 14.47 -8.30
N PRO A 127 -6.33 14.96 -8.19
CA PRO A 127 -6.57 16.38 -7.89
C PRO A 127 -5.89 16.77 -6.58
N GLU A 128 -5.38 17.99 -6.51
CA GLU A 128 -4.62 18.47 -5.35
C GLU A 128 -5.41 18.40 -4.05
N ASP A 129 -6.70 18.74 -4.07
CA ASP A 129 -7.55 18.68 -2.87
C ASP A 129 -7.70 17.25 -2.35
N ALA A 130 -7.88 16.28 -3.26
CA ALA A 130 -7.98 14.87 -2.89
C ALA A 130 -6.66 14.39 -2.28
N LEU A 131 -5.53 14.74 -2.89
CA LEU A 131 -4.20 14.40 -2.39
C LEU A 131 -3.95 14.97 -0.99
N ARG A 132 -4.27 16.26 -0.80
CA ARG A 132 -4.13 16.95 0.49
C ARG A 132 -4.96 16.27 1.57
N ASN A 133 -6.21 15.96 1.28
CA ASN A 133 -7.11 15.30 2.23
C ASN A 133 -6.60 13.91 2.61
N MET A 134 -6.13 13.13 1.65
CA MET A 134 -5.56 11.81 1.91
C MET A 134 -4.27 11.91 2.72
N PHE A 135 -3.41 12.86 2.42
CA PHE A 135 -2.18 13.11 3.20
C PHE A 135 -2.47 13.45 4.67
N LYS A 136 -3.47 14.31 4.92
CA LYS A 136 -3.87 14.71 6.29
C LYS A 136 -4.55 13.60 7.07
N ARG A 137 -5.18 12.63 6.39
CA ARG A 137 -5.91 11.52 7.03
C ARG A 137 -5.00 10.38 7.46
N PHE A 138 -3.73 10.43 7.15
CA PHE A 138 -2.77 9.41 7.53
C PHE A 138 -2.59 9.40 9.06
N THR A 139 -2.73 8.20 9.65
CA THR A 139 -2.40 7.93 11.05
C THR A 139 -1.34 6.84 11.14
N ASP A 140 -0.47 6.94 12.13
CA ASP A 140 0.61 5.97 12.32
C ASP A 140 0.03 4.63 12.82
N PRO A 141 0.43 3.49 12.23
CA PRO A 141 0.02 2.17 12.73
C PRO A 141 0.39 1.89 14.19
N CYS A 142 1.38 2.57 14.75
CA CYS A 142 1.73 2.41 16.17
C CYS A 142 0.60 2.82 17.13
N ASP A 143 -0.33 3.66 16.67
CA ASP A 143 -1.49 4.11 17.43
C ASP A 143 -2.73 3.21 17.21
N ASP A 144 -2.63 2.20 16.36
CA ASP A 144 -3.73 1.28 16.09
C ASP A 144 -4.08 0.43 17.32
N LEU A 145 -5.34 -0.01 17.39
CA LEU A 145 -5.81 -0.91 18.44
C LEU A 145 -5.36 -2.36 18.27
N TYR A 146 -4.49 -2.63 17.35
CA TYR A 146 -3.90 -3.92 17.08
C TYR A 146 -2.39 -3.87 17.34
N HIS A 147 -1.87 -4.89 18.01
CA HIS A 147 -0.44 -5.00 18.29
C HIS A 147 0.27 -5.77 17.18
N TYR A 148 0.85 -5.05 16.23
CA TYR A 148 1.60 -5.65 15.13
C TYR A 148 2.90 -6.29 15.64
N PRO A 149 3.32 -7.46 15.11
CA PRO A 149 4.60 -8.06 15.52
C PRO A 149 5.81 -7.18 15.21
N ALA A 150 5.72 -6.35 14.17
CA ALA A 150 6.71 -5.33 13.82
C ALA A 150 6.06 -4.25 12.96
N ILE A 151 6.63 -3.06 12.94
CA ILE A 151 6.29 -1.97 12.01
C ILE A 151 7.59 -1.50 11.37
N MET A 152 7.63 -1.49 10.04
CA MET A 152 8.78 -1.00 9.29
C MET A 152 8.55 0.47 8.91
N TYR A 153 9.47 1.34 9.28
CA TYR A 153 9.43 2.76 8.90
C TYR A 153 10.49 3.06 7.86
N VAL A 154 10.06 3.65 6.75
CA VAL A 154 10.95 4.10 5.68
C VAL A 154 10.84 5.62 5.59
N ASP A 155 11.91 6.30 5.98
CA ASP A 155 11.97 7.76 5.99
C ASP A 155 12.64 8.24 4.70
N ARG A 156 11.85 8.79 3.78
CA ARG A 156 12.33 9.38 2.52
C ARG A 156 12.63 10.87 2.64
N GLU A 157 12.36 11.46 3.79
CA GLU A 157 12.67 12.87 4.08
C GLU A 157 14.15 13.06 4.40
N LYS A 158 14.83 12.02 4.90
CA LYS A 158 16.26 12.07 5.13
C LYS A 158 17.00 12.14 3.79
N LYS A 159 17.50 13.33 3.46
CA LYS A 159 18.53 13.45 2.44
C LYS A 159 19.69 12.55 2.87
N ILE A 160 20.04 11.60 2.01
CA ILE A 160 21.34 10.92 2.15
C ILE A 160 22.34 12.03 1.93
N GLU A 161 22.95 12.52 3.02
CA GLU A 161 24.10 13.39 2.88
C GLU A 161 25.17 12.61 2.10
N PRO A 162 25.69 13.17 1.00
CA PRO A 162 26.77 12.48 0.31
C PRO A 162 27.89 12.23 1.31
N ALA A 163 28.38 11.00 1.33
CA ALA A 163 29.53 10.64 2.17
C ALA A 163 30.65 11.65 1.92
N LYS A 164 31.06 12.33 2.98
CA LYS A 164 32.19 13.24 2.93
C LYS A 164 33.47 12.48 2.62
#